data_c3397a3e58f30d3084ac9a68ab383259
#
_entry.id   c3397a3e58f30d3084ac9a68ab383259
#
_cell.length_a   1.000
_cell.length_b   1.000
_cell.length_c   1.000
_cell.angle_alpha   90.00
_cell.angle_beta   90.00
_cell.angle_gamma   90.00
#
_symmetry.space_group_name_H-M   'P 1'
#
loop_
_entity.id
_entity.type
_entity.pdbx_description
1 polymer ?
#
loop_
_entity_poly.entity_id
_entity_poly.type
_entity_poly.pdbx_seq_one_letter_code
_entity_poly.pdbx_strand_id
1 'polypeptide(L)'
;MRLIAAQISLHACMTGFRMAGPLMALREGFSPAAVGLLLALFALSQVFLSLPAGRFADKHGLKKPLLIAVAIATMGALLAVVFPRFEVLCLTALTCGASTGLALIALQRHVGQLANGPLEIKQVFSWMAIGPSISNFLGPFAAGLLIDASGFRAAYLLLALLPPMAWVLVRHAQELEPVAHDPLLKRGRSFAMLRDAGFRRLMLINWMLSSCWDVHTFLVPLIGNERGLSATVIGSILGGFALAATAIRLVMPWLAQHLRESVVIGTAMVSTALLFAVYPLAHTAWVMGSLSVLLGMALGSVQPMIMSTLHQITPKHQHGQALGLRAMAINGSSVVMPLLFGSVGVVLGFSGVFWIVGAVVGLGSRLAWTMQGSDGETPTP
;
A
#
# COMPACT_ATOMS: atom_id res chain seq x y z
N MET A 1 4.15 11.41 -18.03
CA MET A 1 4.60 10.00 -18.17
C MET A 1 5.93 9.71 -17.47
N ARG A 2 7.03 10.50 -17.67
CA ARG A 2 8.34 10.25 -17.01
C ARG A 2 8.28 10.20 -15.50
N LEU A 3 7.49 11.06 -14.85
CA LEU A 3 7.32 11.10 -13.38
C LEU A 3 6.62 9.83 -12.86
N ILE A 4 5.63 9.33 -13.59
CA ILE A 4 4.93 8.07 -13.25
C ILE A 4 5.87 6.87 -13.39
N ALA A 5 6.67 6.83 -14.47
CA ALA A 5 7.67 5.76 -14.65
C ALA A 5 8.73 5.79 -13.54
N ALA A 6 9.17 6.97 -13.10
CA ALA A 6 10.08 7.10 -11.96
C ALA A 6 9.45 6.61 -10.64
N GLN A 7 8.17 6.92 -10.41
CA GLN A 7 7.41 6.39 -9.28
C GLN A 7 7.34 4.86 -9.34
N ILE A 8 7.01 4.31 -10.52
CA ILE A 8 6.95 2.85 -10.73
C ILE A 8 8.29 2.22 -10.38
N SER A 9 9.40 2.76 -10.86
CA SER A 9 10.73 2.20 -10.64
C SER A 9 11.09 2.14 -9.15
N LEU A 10 10.94 3.24 -8.40
CA LEU A 10 11.21 3.28 -6.96
C LEU A 10 10.27 2.38 -6.15
N HIS A 11 8.99 2.42 -6.47
CA HIS A 11 8.00 1.63 -5.75
C HIS A 11 8.13 0.13 -6.06
N ALA A 12 8.49 -0.26 -7.30
CA ALA A 12 8.75 -1.65 -7.68
C ALA A 12 9.98 -2.22 -6.96
N CYS A 13 11.02 -1.42 -6.73
CA CYS A 13 12.13 -1.82 -5.86
C CYS A 13 11.63 -2.22 -4.47
N MET A 14 10.85 -1.35 -3.82
CA MET A 14 10.30 -1.62 -2.49
C MET A 14 9.39 -2.85 -2.48
N THR A 15 8.44 -2.96 -3.41
CA THR A 15 7.49 -4.09 -3.44
C THR A 15 8.16 -5.41 -3.79
N GLY A 16 9.20 -5.40 -4.62
CA GLY A 16 10.04 -6.56 -4.89
C GLY A 16 10.76 -7.05 -3.63
N PHE A 17 11.39 -6.14 -2.87
CA PHE A 17 12.02 -6.49 -1.59
C PHE A 17 11.00 -6.93 -0.53
N ARG A 18 9.78 -6.39 -0.53
CA ARG A 18 8.70 -6.85 0.36
C ARG A 18 8.27 -8.29 0.12
N MET A 19 8.53 -8.85 -1.06
CA MET A 19 8.30 -10.27 -1.35
C MET A 19 9.59 -11.08 -1.19
N ALA A 20 10.69 -10.65 -1.79
CA ALA A 20 11.94 -11.41 -1.83
C ALA A 20 12.62 -11.50 -0.45
N GLY A 21 12.58 -10.45 0.37
CA GLY A 21 13.17 -10.43 1.71
C GLY A 21 12.52 -11.43 2.66
N PRO A 22 11.19 -11.41 2.87
CA PRO A 22 10.47 -12.43 3.63
C PRO A 22 10.74 -13.85 3.13
N LEU A 23 10.71 -14.07 1.82
CA LEU A 23 10.92 -15.39 1.24
C LEU A 23 12.33 -15.91 1.52
N MET A 24 13.35 -15.05 1.44
CA MET A 24 14.72 -15.42 1.82
C MET A 24 14.81 -15.76 3.31
N ALA A 25 14.28 -14.90 4.18
CA ALA A 25 14.28 -15.12 5.63
C ALA A 25 13.64 -16.46 6.00
N LEU A 26 12.51 -16.82 5.36
CA LEU A 26 11.83 -18.10 5.59
C LEU A 26 12.68 -19.29 5.13
N ARG A 27 13.34 -19.18 3.95
CA ARG A 27 14.22 -20.24 3.43
C ARG A 27 15.48 -20.43 4.28
N GLU A 28 15.92 -19.38 4.98
CA GLU A 28 17.02 -19.46 5.96
C GLU A 28 16.55 -19.92 7.36
N GLY A 29 15.26 -20.21 7.56
CA GLY A 29 14.70 -20.73 8.81
C GLY A 29 14.33 -19.67 9.84
N PHE A 30 14.26 -18.41 9.47
CA PHE A 30 13.76 -17.36 10.38
C PHE A 30 12.28 -17.53 10.67
N SER A 31 11.90 -17.16 11.89
CA SER A 31 10.51 -17.28 12.35
C SER A 31 9.56 -16.32 11.63
N PRO A 32 8.25 -16.64 11.57
CA PRO A 32 7.23 -15.72 11.06
C PRO A 32 7.22 -14.36 11.76
N ALA A 33 7.56 -14.33 13.05
CA ALA A 33 7.68 -13.10 13.82
C ALA A 33 8.83 -12.21 13.31
N ALA A 34 9.98 -12.79 12.95
CA ALA A 34 11.10 -12.07 12.33
C ALA A 34 10.69 -11.51 10.97
N VAL A 35 9.95 -12.28 10.17
CA VAL A 35 9.39 -11.81 8.88
C VAL A 35 8.40 -10.66 9.10
N GLY A 36 7.57 -10.73 10.13
CA GLY A 36 6.67 -9.65 10.53
C GLY A 36 7.43 -8.37 10.86
N LEU A 37 8.52 -8.47 11.63
CA LEU A 37 9.42 -7.35 11.92
C LEU A 37 10.01 -6.75 10.63
N LEU A 38 10.54 -7.59 9.76
CA LEU A 38 11.11 -7.15 8.47
C LEU A 38 10.09 -6.34 7.66
N LEU A 39 8.85 -6.81 7.56
CA LEU A 39 7.80 -6.12 6.81
C LEU A 39 7.35 -4.82 7.49
N ALA A 40 7.27 -4.80 8.82
CA ALA A 40 6.94 -3.59 9.57
C ALA A 40 7.96 -2.47 9.34
N LEU A 41 9.24 -2.78 9.16
CA LEU A 41 10.31 -1.80 8.93
C LEU A 41 10.13 -0.98 7.64
N PHE A 42 9.51 -1.55 6.59
CA PHE A 42 9.18 -0.79 5.37
C PHE A 42 8.19 0.34 5.64
N ALA A 43 7.18 0.11 6.48
CA ALA A 43 6.17 1.11 6.81
C ALA A 43 6.62 2.05 7.93
N LEU A 44 7.42 1.56 8.88
CA LEU A 44 7.90 2.31 10.03
C LEU A 44 8.63 3.59 9.62
N SER A 45 9.55 3.49 8.66
CA SER A 45 10.28 4.63 8.14
C SER A 45 9.36 5.66 7.48
N GLN A 46 8.31 5.22 6.78
CA GLN A 46 7.33 6.12 6.16
C GLN A 46 6.49 6.87 7.21
N VAL A 47 6.08 6.22 8.30
CA VAL A 47 5.32 6.87 9.38
C VAL A 47 6.10 8.04 9.98
N PHE A 48 7.37 7.82 10.33
CA PHE A 48 8.18 8.85 10.98
C PHE A 48 8.72 9.91 10.03
N LEU A 49 9.01 9.54 8.78
CA LEU A 49 9.66 10.44 7.83
C LEU A 49 8.68 11.24 6.96
N SER A 50 7.38 10.90 6.91
CA SER A 50 6.43 11.58 6.02
C SER A 50 6.34 13.09 6.25
N LEU A 51 6.28 13.57 7.51
CA LEU A 51 6.27 15.01 7.81
C LEU A 51 7.60 15.71 7.50
N PRO A 52 8.77 15.22 7.95
CA PRO A 52 10.06 15.73 7.53
C PRO A 52 10.26 15.73 6.01
N ALA A 53 9.84 14.66 5.32
CA ALA A 53 9.93 14.55 3.87
C ALA A 53 9.09 15.61 3.15
N GLY A 54 7.87 15.88 3.63
CA GLY A 54 7.02 16.94 3.10
C GLY A 54 7.68 18.31 3.19
N ARG A 55 8.18 18.69 4.39
CA ARG A 55 8.90 19.95 4.60
C ARG A 55 10.16 20.04 3.74
N PHE A 56 10.88 18.94 3.61
CA PHE A 56 12.09 18.88 2.80
C PHE A 56 11.78 19.06 1.30
N ALA A 57 10.71 18.43 0.80
CA ALA A 57 10.26 18.60 -0.58
C ALA A 57 9.73 20.02 -0.83
N ASP A 58 9.03 20.64 0.13
CA ASP A 58 8.58 22.03 0.02
C ASP A 58 9.75 23.01 -0.12
N LYS A 59 10.79 22.79 0.65
CA LYS A 59 11.98 23.66 0.65
C LYS A 59 12.90 23.45 -0.56
N HIS A 60 13.02 22.23 -1.08
CA HIS A 60 14.04 21.88 -2.06
C HIS A 60 13.48 21.41 -3.43
N GLY A 61 12.16 21.48 -3.65
CA GLY A 61 11.55 21.08 -4.90
C GLY A 61 11.53 19.57 -5.13
N LEU A 62 11.71 19.13 -6.37
CA LEU A 62 11.63 17.74 -6.78
C LEU A 62 12.98 17.01 -6.79
N LYS A 63 14.00 17.61 -7.44
CA LYS A 63 15.22 16.87 -7.79
C LYS A 63 16.05 16.46 -6.58
N LYS A 64 16.26 17.36 -5.63
CA LYS A 64 17.09 17.08 -4.46
C LYS A 64 16.48 15.99 -3.56
N PRO A 65 15.18 16.03 -3.18
CA PRO A 65 14.56 14.93 -2.45
C PRO A 65 14.59 13.61 -3.21
N LEU A 66 14.35 13.63 -4.52
CA LEU A 66 14.35 12.42 -5.35
C LEU A 66 15.76 11.82 -5.48
N LEU A 67 16.79 12.63 -5.65
CA LEU A 67 18.20 12.17 -5.70
C LEU A 67 18.58 11.48 -4.38
N ILE A 68 18.24 12.07 -3.24
CA ILE A 68 18.48 11.47 -1.93
C ILE A 68 17.71 10.16 -1.77
N ALA A 69 16.44 10.12 -2.17
CA ALA A 69 15.64 8.91 -2.15
C ALA A 69 16.27 7.79 -3.00
N VAL A 70 16.67 8.12 -4.24
CA VAL A 70 17.36 7.16 -5.14
C VAL A 70 18.66 6.66 -4.52
N ALA A 71 19.50 7.55 -3.98
CA ALA A 71 20.76 7.16 -3.36
C ALA A 71 20.56 6.21 -2.17
N ILE A 72 19.62 6.54 -1.27
CA ILE A 72 19.31 5.72 -0.08
C ILE A 72 18.76 4.34 -0.50
N ALA A 73 17.82 4.29 -1.46
CA ALA A 73 17.26 3.03 -1.94
C ALA A 73 18.31 2.16 -2.62
N THR A 74 19.14 2.76 -3.50
CA THR A 74 20.20 2.04 -4.22
C THR A 74 21.23 1.48 -3.25
N MET A 75 21.68 2.28 -2.28
CA MET A 75 22.64 1.82 -1.27
C MET A 75 22.09 0.65 -0.45
N GLY A 76 20.85 0.78 0.06
CA GLY A 76 20.22 -0.29 0.82
C GLY A 76 20.05 -1.57 0.01
N ALA A 77 19.63 -1.44 -1.26
CA ALA A 77 19.47 -2.59 -2.15
C ALA A 77 20.83 -3.25 -2.51
N LEU A 78 21.87 -2.46 -2.81
CA LEU A 78 23.20 -2.99 -3.09
C LEU A 78 23.84 -3.70 -1.88
N LEU A 79 23.58 -3.20 -0.66
CA LEU A 79 24.03 -3.90 0.55
C LEU A 79 23.40 -5.30 0.64
N ALA A 80 22.12 -5.46 0.27
CA ALA A 80 21.48 -6.77 0.24
C ALA A 80 22.06 -7.69 -0.86
N VAL A 81 22.53 -7.14 -1.98
CA VAL A 81 23.22 -7.92 -3.03
C VAL A 81 24.55 -8.50 -2.50
N VAL A 82 25.33 -7.66 -1.81
CA VAL A 82 26.67 -8.03 -1.33
C VAL A 82 26.57 -8.93 -0.09
N PHE A 83 25.73 -8.55 0.85
CA PHE A 83 25.53 -9.23 2.13
C PHE A 83 24.06 -9.64 2.30
N PRO A 84 23.60 -10.73 1.68
CA PRO A 84 22.23 -11.19 1.79
C PRO A 84 22.00 -11.86 3.17
N ARG A 85 21.92 -11.03 4.23
CA ARG A 85 21.69 -11.45 5.62
C ARG A 85 20.44 -10.75 6.16
N PHE A 86 19.78 -11.35 7.13
CA PHE A 86 18.54 -10.82 7.71
C PHE A 86 18.68 -9.39 8.23
N GLU A 87 19.77 -9.06 8.93
CA GLU A 87 20.03 -7.72 9.46
C GLU A 87 20.17 -6.68 8.36
N VAL A 88 20.81 -7.06 7.23
CA VAL A 88 20.95 -6.20 6.05
C VAL A 88 19.60 -6.03 5.36
N LEU A 89 18.77 -7.07 5.29
CA LEU A 89 17.41 -6.96 4.77
C LEU A 89 16.55 -6.03 5.62
N CYS A 90 16.72 -6.03 6.95
CA CYS A 90 16.05 -5.06 7.84
C CYS A 90 16.49 -3.62 7.53
N LEU A 91 17.77 -3.39 7.31
CA LEU A 91 18.30 -2.08 6.88
C LEU A 91 17.76 -1.69 5.49
N THR A 92 17.74 -2.65 4.56
CA THR A 92 17.16 -2.45 3.22
C THR A 92 15.67 -2.09 3.30
N ALA A 93 14.92 -2.74 4.18
CA ALA A 93 13.50 -2.42 4.41
C ALA A 93 13.30 -0.98 4.87
N LEU A 94 14.08 -0.53 5.86
CA LEU A 94 14.05 0.85 6.35
C LEU A 94 14.43 1.86 5.25
N THR A 95 15.49 1.60 4.51
CA THR A 95 15.97 2.51 3.45
C THR A 95 15.03 2.56 2.25
N CYS A 96 14.50 1.43 1.79
CA CYS A 96 13.51 1.38 0.71
C CYS A 96 12.19 2.04 1.11
N GLY A 97 11.72 1.82 2.34
CA GLY A 97 10.53 2.48 2.86
C GLY A 97 10.69 4.00 2.93
N ALA A 98 11.76 4.48 3.56
CA ALA A 98 12.08 5.91 3.67
C ALA A 98 12.18 6.58 2.30
N SER A 99 12.91 5.96 1.39
CA SER A 99 13.13 6.45 0.03
C SER A 99 11.83 6.54 -0.77
N THR A 100 11.01 5.49 -0.74
CA THR A 100 9.72 5.46 -1.45
C THR A 100 8.77 6.54 -0.91
N GLY A 101 8.71 6.72 0.41
CA GLY A 101 7.91 7.77 1.04
C GLY A 101 8.35 9.18 0.64
N LEU A 102 9.67 9.46 0.70
CA LEU A 102 10.24 10.75 0.30
C LEU A 102 10.00 11.05 -1.18
N ALA A 103 10.25 10.07 -2.05
CA ALA A 103 10.06 10.21 -3.50
C ALA A 103 8.59 10.44 -3.87
N LEU A 104 7.66 9.68 -3.26
CA LEU A 104 6.23 9.80 -3.51
C LEU A 104 5.73 11.20 -3.15
N ILE A 105 6.12 11.72 -1.99
CA ILE A 105 5.73 13.07 -1.54
C ILE A 105 6.27 14.13 -2.50
N ALA A 106 7.55 14.03 -2.89
CA ALA A 106 8.17 14.99 -3.80
C ALA A 106 7.52 14.97 -5.19
N LEU A 107 7.23 13.76 -5.73
CA LEU A 107 6.55 13.58 -7.02
C LEU A 107 5.12 14.10 -6.98
N GLN A 108 4.34 13.76 -5.94
CA GLN A 108 2.95 14.22 -5.80
C GLN A 108 2.86 15.73 -5.68
N ARG A 109 3.76 16.35 -4.89
CA ARG A 109 3.85 17.80 -4.76
C ARG A 109 4.14 18.45 -6.13
N HIS A 110 5.16 17.99 -6.82
CA HIS A 110 5.57 18.55 -8.10
C HIS A 110 4.46 18.43 -9.16
N VAL A 111 3.82 17.29 -9.24
CA VAL A 111 2.71 17.03 -10.17
C VAL A 111 1.48 17.87 -9.82
N GLY A 112 1.18 18.03 -8.54
CA GLY A 112 0.09 18.90 -8.09
C GLY A 112 0.30 20.39 -8.43
N GLN A 113 1.57 20.84 -8.48
CA GLN A 113 1.91 22.21 -8.87
C GLN A 113 1.88 22.44 -10.39
N LEU A 114 2.05 21.38 -11.19
CA LEU A 114 1.96 21.48 -12.67
C LEU A 114 0.51 21.59 -13.17
N ALA A 115 -0.46 21.21 -12.36
CA ALA A 115 -1.86 21.15 -12.77
C ALA A 115 -2.53 22.53 -12.64
N ASN A 116 -3.14 23.01 -13.72
CA ASN A 116 -3.86 24.27 -13.81
C ASN A 116 -5.37 24.08 -13.60
N GLY A 117 -5.77 23.93 -12.36
CA GLY A 117 -7.17 23.86 -11.97
C GLY A 117 -7.65 22.49 -11.49
N PRO A 118 -8.87 22.43 -10.91
CA PRO A 118 -9.37 21.25 -10.18
C PRO A 118 -9.53 19.99 -11.05
N LEU A 119 -9.86 20.15 -12.33
CA LEU A 119 -10.07 19.03 -13.25
C LEU A 119 -8.74 18.36 -13.61
N GLU A 120 -7.73 19.18 -13.92
CA GLU A 120 -6.40 18.70 -14.27
C GLU A 120 -5.71 18.04 -13.08
N ILE A 121 -5.89 18.59 -11.86
CA ILE A 121 -5.44 17.97 -10.61
C ILE A 121 -6.00 16.55 -10.47
N LYS A 122 -7.32 16.38 -10.68
CA LYS A 122 -7.96 15.06 -10.60
C LYS A 122 -7.38 14.07 -11.62
N GLN A 123 -7.19 14.50 -12.85
CA GLN A 123 -6.63 13.66 -13.92
C GLN A 123 -5.20 13.22 -13.59
N VAL A 124 -4.36 14.14 -13.18
CA VAL A 124 -2.96 13.87 -12.91
C VAL A 124 -2.80 12.92 -11.70
N PHE A 125 -3.55 13.13 -10.62
CA PHE A 125 -3.52 12.20 -9.48
C PHE A 125 -4.12 10.83 -9.82
N SER A 126 -5.11 10.76 -10.73
CA SER A 126 -5.62 9.48 -11.25
C SER A 126 -4.53 8.71 -12.00
N TRP A 127 -3.77 9.39 -12.86
CA TRP A 127 -2.62 8.79 -13.55
C TRP A 127 -1.53 8.34 -12.56
N MET A 128 -1.23 9.13 -11.54
CA MET A 128 -0.26 8.75 -10.52
C MET A 128 -0.70 7.54 -9.70
N ALA A 129 -2.00 7.34 -9.49
CA ALA A 129 -2.53 6.18 -8.77
C ALA A 129 -2.30 4.84 -9.50
N ILE A 130 -2.03 4.87 -10.81
CA ILE A 130 -1.69 3.68 -11.60
C ILE A 130 -0.28 3.19 -11.25
N GLY A 131 0.63 4.10 -10.90
CA GLY A 131 2.02 3.76 -10.60
C GLY A 131 2.18 2.67 -9.52
N PRO A 132 1.63 2.83 -8.32
CA PRO A 132 1.67 1.79 -7.28
C PRO A 132 1.08 0.46 -7.71
N SER A 133 0.03 0.48 -8.53
CA SER A 133 -0.62 -0.73 -9.03
C SER A 133 0.29 -1.55 -9.94
N ILE A 134 0.93 -0.88 -10.90
CA ILE A 134 1.91 -1.51 -11.79
C ILE A 134 3.10 -2.02 -10.97
N SER A 135 3.59 -1.24 -10.02
CA SER A 135 4.74 -1.61 -9.19
C SER A 135 4.46 -2.83 -8.30
N ASN A 136 3.25 -2.93 -7.75
CA ASN A 136 2.83 -4.06 -6.92
C ASN A 136 2.72 -5.37 -7.73
N PHE A 137 2.59 -5.27 -9.06
CA PHE A 137 2.72 -6.43 -9.95
C PHE A 137 4.18 -6.66 -10.34
N LEU A 138 4.83 -5.65 -10.93
CA LEU A 138 6.17 -5.80 -11.54
C LEU A 138 7.23 -6.18 -10.50
N GLY A 139 7.21 -5.57 -9.31
CA GLY A 139 8.22 -5.83 -8.28
C GLY A 139 8.28 -7.30 -7.85
N PRO A 140 7.18 -7.85 -7.29
CA PRO A 140 7.15 -9.24 -6.86
C PRO A 140 7.33 -10.23 -8.01
N PHE A 141 6.71 -9.99 -9.17
CA PHE A 141 6.78 -10.89 -10.31
C PHE A 141 8.22 -10.99 -10.87
N ALA A 142 8.86 -9.85 -11.14
CA ALA A 142 10.22 -9.81 -11.66
C ALA A 142 11.24 -10.37 -10.64
N ALA A 143 11.06 -10.05 -9.35
CA ALA A 143 11.89 -10.64 -8.30
C ALA A 143 11.71 -12.16 -8.23
N GLY A 144 10.48 -12.66 -8.31
CA GLY A 144 10.18 -14.10 -8.30
C GLY A 144 10.83 -14.85 -9.45
N LEU A 145 10.70 -14.31 -10.67
CA LEU A 145 11.36 -14.90 -11.87
C LEU A 145 12.86 -15.02 -11.68
N LEU A 146 13.52 -13.96 -11.20
CA LEU A 146 14.96 -13.98 -11.02
C LEU A 146 15.41 -14.85 -9.84
N ILE A 147 14.62 -14.96 -8.76
CA ILE A 147 14.91 -15.87 -7.66
C ILE A 147 14.95 -17.31 -8.17
N ASP A 148 13.98 -17.72 -8.96
CA ASP A 148 13.88 -19.08 -9.48
C ASP A 148 14.94 -19.36 -10.57
N ALA A 149 15.25 -18.36 -11.42
CA ALA A 149 16.23 -18.54 -12.50
C ALA A 149 17.67 -18.44 -12.05
N SER A 150 18.00 -17.55 -11.10
CA SER A 150 19.38 -17.14 -10.80
C SER A 150 19.64 -16.87 -9.30
N GLY A 151 18.63 -17.07 -8.45
CA GLY A 151 18.71 -16.91 -7.00
C GLY A 151 18.49 -15.47 -6.50
N PHE A 152 18.49 -15.31 -5.18
CA PHE A 152 18.16 -14.06 -4.51
C PHE A 152 19.07 -12.89 -4.88
N ARG A 153 20.39 -13.12 -5.04
CA ARG A 153 21.33 -12.05 -5.40
C ARG A 153 21.00 -11.40 -6.74
N ALA A 154 20.60 -12.19 -7.73
CA ALA A 154 20.22 -11.69 -9.05
C ALA A 154 18.93 -10.84 -8.95
N ALA A 155 17.95 -11.28 -8.16
CA ALA A 155 16.74 -10.51 -7.89
C ALA A 155 17.06 -9.19 -7.19
N TYR A 156 17.89 -9.19 -6.15
CA TYR A 156 18.30 -7.98 -5.45
C TYR A 156 19.07 -7.02 -6.35
N LEU A 157 19.90 -7.52 -7.26
CA LEU A 157 20.61 -6.69 -8.24
C LEU A 157 19.64 -5.99 -9.20
N LEU A 158 18.65 -6.72 -9.74
CA LEU A 158 17.61 -6.10 -10.55
C LEU A 158 16.90 -4.98 -9.76
N LEU A 159 16.49 -5.29 -8.52
CA LEU A 159 15.78 -4.32 -7.67
C LEU A 159 16.67 -3.12 -7.35
N ALA A 160 18.00 -3.29 -7.19
CA ALA A 160 18.94 -2.20 -6.95
C ALA A 160 19.14 -1.28 -8.17
N LEU A 161 18.91 -1.79 -9.39
CA LEU A 161 19.00 -1.00 -10.62
C LEU A 161 17.76 -0.13 -10.89
N LEU A 162 16.61 -0.42 -10.26
CA LEU A 162 15.37 0.33 -10.47
C LEU A 162 15.42 1.78 -9.93
N PRO A 163 15.94 2.07 -8.72
CA PRO A 163 16.00 3.44 -8.22
C PRO A 163 16.86 4.38 -9.09
N PRO A 164 18.07 4.01 -9.56
CA PRO A 164 18.85 4.84 -10.50
C PRO A 164 18.09 5.17 -11.79
N MET A 165 17.28 4.22 -12.31
CA MET A 165 16.43 4.46 -13.48
C MET A 165 15.42 5.59 -13.21
N ALA A 166 14.86 5.67 -12.01
CA ALA A 166 13.98 6.77 -11.63
C ALA A 166 14.67 8.13 -11.72
N TRP A 167 15.93 8.22 -11.31
CA TRP A 167 16.73 9.45 -11.46
C TRP A 167 16.95 9.82 -12.92
N VAL A 168 17.36 8.87 -13.75
CA VAL A 168 17.58 9.10 -15.19
C VAL A 168 16.32 9.67 -15.87
N LEU A 169 15.14 9.18 -15.49
CA LEU A 169 13.85 9.64 -16.01
C LEU A 169 13.51 11.08 -15.63
N VAL A 170 13.93 11.52 -14.42
CA VAL A 170 13.48 12.81 -13.85
C VAL A 170 14.57 13.89 -13.86
N ARG A 171 15.85 13.55 -14.04
CA ARG A 171 16.98 14.51 -13.98
C ARG A 171 16.82 15.75 -14.88
N HIS A 172 16.10 15.60 -16.00
CA HIS A 172 15.83 16.69 -16.95
C HIS A 172 14.44 17.34 -16.74
N ALA A 173 13.66 16.93 -15.70
CA ALA A 173 12.41 17.59 -15.39
C ALA A 173 12.64 19.05 -14.99
N GLN A 174 11.69 19.92 -15.31
CA GLN A 174 11.74 21.31 -14.89
C GLN A 174 11.58 21.37 -13.36
N GLU A 175 12.45 22.12 -12.67
CA GLU A 175 12.27 22.38 -11.25
C GLU A 175 11.26 23.51 -11.09
N LEU A 176 10.30 23.33 -10.18
CA LEU A 176 9.32 24.36 -9.85
C LEU A 176 9.77 25.09 -8.58
N GLU A 177 9.42 26.37 -8.49
CA GLU A 177 9.78 27.20 -7.35
C GLU A 177 9.25 26.63 -6.02
N PRO A 178 10.02 26.75 -4.93
CA PRO A 178 9.57 26.38 -3.61
C PRO A 178 8.34 27.20 -3.20
N VAL A 179 7.30 26.53 -2.70
CA VAL A 179 6.13 27.25 -2.16
C VAL A 179 6.45 27.72 -0.74
N ALA A 180 6.21 29.01 -0.48
CA ALA A 180 6.34 29.57 0.86
C ALA A 180 5.40 28.79 1.83
N HIS A 181 5.97 28.27 2.90
CA HIS A 181 5.23 27.52 3.91
C HIS A 181 4.41 28.48 4.75
N ASP A 182 3.09 28.31 4.81
CA ASP A 182 2.24 29.04 5.74
C ASP A 182 2.38 28.45 7.16
N PRO A 183 2.96 29.20 8.11
CA PRO A 183 3.16 28.71 9.48
C PRO A 183 1.88 28.52 10.27
N LEU A 184 0.74 29.01 9.76
CA LEU A 184 -0.53 29.09 10.48
C LEU A 184 -1.43 27.85 10.41
N LEU A 185 -1.02 26.78 9.73
CA LEU A 185 -1.74 25.51 9.76
C LEU A 185 -1.62 24.85 11.14
N LYS A 186 -2.49 25.27 12.06
CA LYS A 186 -2.54 24.83 13.46
C LYS A 186 -2.68 23.29 13.57
N ARG A 187 -1.71 22.68 14.21
CA ARG A 187 -1.50 21.25 14.45
C ARG A 187 -2.55 20.53 15.31
N GLY A 188 -3.57 21.23 15.86
CA GLY A 188 -4.33 20.75 17.00
C GLY A 188 -5.73 20.18 16.74
N ARG A 189 -6.31 20.35 15.56
CA ARG A 189 -7.74 20.04 15.34
C ARG A 189 -8.04 18.71 14.62
N SER A 190 -7.06 18.08 14.02
CA SER A 190 -7.30 16.87 13.21
C SER A 190 -7.89 15.71 14.02
N PHE A 191 -7.40 15.47 15.23
CA PHE A 191 -7.92 14.41 16.11
C PHE A 191 -9.33 14.69 16.65
N ALA A 192 -9.80 15.94 16.63
CA ALA A 192 -11.16 16.27 17.02
C ALA A 192 -12.21 15.62 16.09
N MET A 193 -11.84 15.35 14.82
CA MET A 193 -12.71 14.65 13.86
C MET A 193 -13.05 13.23 14.31
N LEU A 194 -12.18 12.58 15.09
CA LEU A 194 -12.44 11.23 15.65
C LEU A 194 -13.57 11.24 16.72
N ARG A 195 -14.02 12.42 17.17
CA ARG A 195 -15.20 12.53 18.05
C ARG A 195 -16.50 12.32 17.28
N ASP A 196 -16.52 12.62 16.00
CA ASP A 196 -17.65 12.32 15.13
C ASP A 196 -17.81 10.81 14.93
N ALA A 197 -19.02 10.30 15.15
CA ALA A 197 -19.29 8.87 15.09
C ALA A 197 -19.22 8.30 13.67
N GLY A 198 -19.65 9.08 12.66
CA GLY A 198 -19.61 8.71 11.26
C GLY A 198 -18.17 8.61 10.76
N PHE A 199 -17.36 9.64 11.06
CA PHE A 199 -15.94 9.68 10.71
C PHE A 199 -15.15 8.53 11.38
N ARG A 200 -15.36 8.32 12.68
CA ARG A 200 -14.71 7.22 13.42
C ARG A 200 -15.07 5.85 12.86
N ARG A 201 -16.34 5.63 12.50
CA ARG A 201 -16.82 4.38 11.87
C ARG A 201 -16.14 4.17 10.51
N LEU A 202 -16.08 5.20 9.67
CA LEU A 202 -15.40 5.14 8.38
C LEU A 202 -13.90 4.82 8.53
N MET A 203 -13.23 5.46 9.50
CA MET A 203 -11.81 5.18 9.79
C MET A 203 -11.59 3.75 10.24
N LEU A 204 -12.49 3.20 11.09
CA LEU A 204 -12.41 1.81 11.54
C LEU A 204 -12.59 0.83 10.38
N ILE A 205 -13.59 1.04 9.53
CA ILE A 205 -13.82 0.24 8.31
C ILE A 205 -12.58 0.29 7.39
N ASN A 206 -12.06 1.49 7.14
CA ASN A 206 -10.85 1.65 6.32
C ASN A 206 -9.65 0.93 6.91
N TRP A 207 -9.46 0.97 8.23
CA TRP A 207 -8.39 0.27 8.92
C TRP A 207 -8.55 -1.26 8.82
N MET A 208 -9.76 -1.80 9.04
CA MET A 208 -10.03 -3.23 8.89
C MET A 208 -9.74 -3.73 7.48
N LEU A 209 -10.16 -3.00 6.45
CA LEU A 209 -9.93 -3.39 5.05
C LEU A 209 -8.47 -3.22 4.62
N SER A 210 -7.77 -2.21 5.16
CA SER A 210 -6.32 -2.08 4.97
C SER A 210 -5.57 -3.23 5.63
N SER A 211 -6.00 -3.66 6.83
CA SER A 211 -5.44 -4.83 7.51
C SER A 211 -5.61 -6.12 6.69
N CYS A 212 -6.74 -6.29 5.96
CA CYS A 212 -6.91 -7.43 5.06
C CYS A 212 -5.91 -7.43 3.90
N TRP A 213 -5.57 -6.25 3.37
CA TRP A 213 -4.51 -6.11 2.39
C TRP A 213 -3.16 -6.55 2.97
N ASP A 214 -2.84 -6.09 4.18
CA ASP A 214 -1.61 -6.45 4.87
C ASP A 214 -1.56 -7.95 5.18
N VAL A 215 -2.67 -8.58 5.63
CA VAL A 215 -2.80 -10.03 5.84
C VAL A 215 -2.45 -10.81 4.58
N HIS A 216 -3.09 -10.48 3.45
CA HIS A 216 -2.86 -11.17 2.19
C HIS A 216 -1.39 -11.07 1.75
N THR A 217 -0.83 -9.85 1.73
CA THR A 217 0.55 -9.63 1.28
C THR A 217 1.59 -10.21 2.23
N PHE A 218 1.26 -10.37 3.51
CA PHE A 218 2.10 -11.01 4.52
C PHE A 218 2.03 -12.54 4.44
N LEU A 219 0.81 -13.11 4.42
CA LEU A 219 0.64 -14.55 4.55
C LEU A 219 0.88 -15.33 3.26
N VAL A 220 0.65 -14.73 2.09
CA VAL A 220 0.84 -15.45 0.80
C VAL A 220 2.27 -15.95 0.60
N PRO A 221 3.33 -15.15 0.85
CA PRO A 221 4.71 -15.67 0.79
C PRO A 221 4.98 -16.78 1.80
N LEU A 222 4.43 -16.67 3.01
CA LEU A 222 4.62 -17.65 4.08
C LEU A 222 3.97 -19.00 3.71
N ILE A 223 2.69 -18.99 3.40
CA ILE A 223 1.94 -20.19 3.01
C ILE A 223 2.46 -20.78 1.69
N GLY A 224 2.81 -19.92 0.74
CA GLY A 224 3.39 -20.35 -0.52
C GLY A 224 4.72 -21.09 -0.31
N ASN A 225 5.58 -20.58 0.55
CA ASN A 225 6.84 -21.22 0.92
C ASN A 225 6.61 -22.54 1.69
N GLU A 226 5.68 -22.57 2.63
CA GLU A 226 5.29 -23.79 3.39
C GLU A 226 4.77 -24.89 2.46
N ARG A 227 4.08 -24.53 1.37
CA ARG A 227 3.55 -25.43 0.36
C ARG A 227 4.54 -25.77 -0.75
N GLY A 228 5.78 -25.29 -0.66
CA GLY A 228 6.83 -25.55 -1.65
C GLY A 228 6.62 -24.86 -2.99
N LEU A 229 5.82 -23.79 -3.05
CA LEU A 229 5.62 -23.03 -4.29
C LEU A 229 6.90 -22.26 -4.65
N SER A 230 7.15 -22.16 -5.97
CA SER A 230 8.27 -21.35 -6.45
C SER A 230 8.06 -19.85 -6.21
N ALA A 231 9.15 -19.09 -6.16
CA ALA A 231 9.11 -17.66 -5.97
C ALA A 231 8.33 -16.94 -7.10
N THR A 232 8.44 -17.45 -8.34
CA THR A 232 7.66 -16.98 -9.49
C THR A 232 6.16 -17.13 -9.26
N VAL A 233 5.73 -18.30 -8.76
CA VAL A 233 4.31 -18.56 -8.48
C VAL A 233 3.81 -17.64 -7.37
N ILE A 234 4.56 -17.48 -6.28
CA ILE A 234 4.21 -16.56 -5.18
C ILE A 234 4.10 -15.12 -5.70
N GLY A 235 5.09 -14.67 -6.46
CA GLY A 235 5.09 -13.35 -7.09
C GLY A 235 3.92 -13.14 -8.05
N SER A 236 3.54 -14.18 -8.81
CA SER A 236 2.39 -14.16 -9.73
C SER A 236 1.06 -14.05 -8.98
N ILE A 237 0.91 -14.74 -7.86
CA ILE A 237 -0.28 -14.65 -7.00
C ILE A 237 -0.45 -13.24 -6.45
N LEU A 238 0.61 -12.65 -5.89
CA LEU A 238 0.62 -11.27 -5.40
C LEU A 238 0.38 -10.25 -6.53
N GLY A 239 0.99 -10.49 -7.68
CA GLY A 239 0.80 -9.68 -8.88
C GLY A 239 -0.63 -9.73 -9.40
N GLY A 240 -1.22 -10.92 -9.49
CA GLY A 240 -2.61 -11.13 -9.90
C GLY A 240 -3.60 -10.40 -8.98
N PHE A 241 -3.39 -10.48 -7.68
CA PHE A 241 -4.12 -9.69 -6.68
C PHE A 241 -4.05 -8.19 -6.97
N ALA A 242 -2.84 -7.66 -7.19
CA ALA A 242 -2.63 -6.23 -7.44
C ALA A 242 -3.26 -5.78 -8.77
N LEU A 243 -3.16 -6.59 -9.82
CA LEU A 243 -3.81 -6.33 -11.12
C LEU A 243 -5.33 -6.31 -11.01
N ALA A 244 -5.90 -7.29 -10.30
CA ALA A 244 -7.34 -7.37 -10.09
C ALA A 244 -7.87 -6.17 -9.29
N ALA A 245 -7.15 -5.76 -8.23
CA ALA A 245 -7.47 -4.57 -7.46
C ALA A 245 -7.39 -3.29 -8.31
N THR A 246 -6.47 -3.24 -9.28
CA THR A 246 -6.36 -2.12 -10.20
C THR A 246 -7.49 -2.11 -11.22
N ALA A 247 -7.76 -3.25 -11.82
CA ALA A 247 -8.81 -3.39 -12.83
C ALA A 247 -10.17 -2.94 -12.29
N ILE A 248 -10.54 -3.42 -11.09
CA ILE A 248 -11.80 -3.01 -10.48
C ILE A 248 -11.84 -1.51 -10.14
N ARG A 249 -10.73 -0.90 -9.74
CA ARG A 249 -10.65 0.55 -9.47
C ARG A 249 -10.89 1.38 -10.73
N LEU A 250 -10.48 0.90 -11.91
CA LEU A 250 -10.73 1.58 -13.17
C LEU A 250 -12.20 1.51 -13.60
N VAL A 251 -12.89 0.43 -13.24
CA VAL A 251 -14.31 0.23 -13.54
C VAL A 251 -15.22 0.91 -12.51
N MET A 252 -14.76 1.02 -11.25
CA MET A 252 -15.56 1.55 -10.14
C MET A 252 -16.17 2.93 -10.35
N PRO A 253 -15.52 3.93 -10.96
CA PRO A 253 -16.15 5.25 -11.19
C PRO A 253 -17.42 5.18 -12.04
N TRP A 254 -17.48 4.24 -12.98
CA TRP A 254 -18.68 3.98 -13.78
C TRP A 254 -19.74 3.21 -12.99
N LEU A 255 -19.34 2.20 -12.22
CA LEU A 255 -20.25 1.36 -11.44
C LEU A 255 -20.80 2.12 -10.22
N ALA A 256 -20.01 2.99 -9.61
CA ALA A 256 -20.36 3.78 -8.43
C ALA A 256 -21.57 4.73 -8.67
N GLN A 257 -21.83 5.12 -9.91
CA GLN A 257 -23.01 5.95 -10.24
C GLN A 257 -24.34 5.23 -9.95
N HIS A 258 -24.31 3.91 -9.87
CA HIS A 258 -25.52 3.06 -9.69
C HIS A 258 -25.53 2.31 -8.36
N LEU A 259 -24.49 2.40 -7.55
CA LEU A 259 -24.33 1.64 -6.33
C LEU A 259 -24.12 2.56 -5.11
N ARG A 260 -24.78 2.23 -4.01
CA ARG A 260 -24.58 2.91 -2.72
C ARG A 260 -23.23 2.49 -2.13
N GLU A 261 -22.48 3.45 -1.60
CA GLU A 261 -21.17 3.21 -0.99
C GLU A 261 -21.24 2.15 0.13
N SER A 262 -22.27 2.22 0.98
CA SER A 262 -22.49 1.26 2.08
C SER A 262 -22.65 -0.19 1.59
N VAL A 263 -23.36 -0.37 0.47
CA VAL A 263 -23.55 -1.69 -0.15
C VAL A 263 -22.22 -2.24 -0.69
N VAL A 264 -21.47 -1.42 -1.43
CA VAL A 264 -20.19 -1.86 -1.99
C VAL A 264 -19.19 -2.20 -0.87
N ILE A 265 -19.09 -1.36 0.15
CA ILE A 265 -18.20 -1.59 1.29
C ILE A 265 -18.64 -2.83 2.07
N GLY A 266 -19.93 -2.95 2.38
CA GLY A 266 -20.48 -4.10 3.11
C GLY A 266 -20.30 -5.41 2.38
N THR A 267 -20.60 -5.47 1.09
CA THR A 267 -20.40 -6.69 0.26
C THR A 267 -18.93 -7.03 0.13
N ALA A 268 -18.03 -6.04 -0.03
CA ALA A 268 -16.59 -6.28 -0.06
C ALA A 268 -16.07 -6.86 1.27
N MET A 269 -16.56 -6.38 2.42
CA MET A 269 -16.20 -6.92 3.74
C MET A 269 -16.68 -8.37 3.90
N VAL A 270 -17.92 -8.67 3.53
CA VAL A 270 -18.46 -10.03 3.58
C VAL A 270 -17.71 -10.96 2.63
N SER A 271 -17.48 -10.53 1.38
CA SER A 271 -16.71 -11.31 0.41
C SER A 271 -15.28 -11.58 0.90
N THR A 272 -14.62 -10.56 1.49
CA THR A 272 -13.28 -10.72 2.08
C THR A 272 -13.29 -11.74 3.22
N ALA A 273 -14.30 -11.70 4.10
CA ALA A 273 -14.44 -12.65 5.21
C ALA A 273 -14.62 -14.09 4.69
N LEU A 274 -15.46 -14.30 3.68
CA LEU A 274 -15.68 -15.61 3.05
C LEU A 274 -14.42 -16.12 2.35
N LEU A 275 -13.73 -15.25 1.59
CA LEU A 275 -12.48 -15.60 0.93
C LEU A 275 -11.39 -15.98 1.95
N PHE A 276 -11.28 -15.25 3.06
CA PHE A 276 -10.34 -15.59 4.14
C PHE A 276 -10.70 -16.88 4.87
N ALA A 277 -11.98 -17.23 4.98
CA ALA A 277 -12.40 -18.51 5.53
C ALA A 277 -11.94 -19.68 4.66
N VAL A 278 -11.99 -19.51 3.32
CA VAL A 278 -11.64 -20.56 2.34
C VAL A 278 -10.15 -20.58 2.02
N TYR A 279 -9.44 -19.46 2.10
CA TYR A 279 -8.03 -19.32 1.67
C TYR A 279 -7.08 -20.38 2.28
N PRO A 280 -7.17 -20.72 3.59
CA PRO A 280 -6.33 -21.76 4.18
C PRO A 280 -6.52 -23.15 3.54
N LEU A 281 -7.70 -23.42 2.97
CA LEU A 281 -8.03 -24.70 2.31
C LEU A 281 -7.51 -24.78 0.88
N ALA A 282 -6.93 -23.72 0.33
CA ALA A 282 -6.40 -23.66 -1.03
C ALA A 282 -5.01 -24.32 -1.11
N HIS A 283 -4.95 -25.59 -1.45
CA HIS A 283 -3.69 -26.36 -1.50
C HIS A 283 -2.92 -26.20 -2.82
N THR A 284 -3.55 -25.70 -3.88
CA THR A 284 -2.90 -25.56 -5.18
C THR A 284 -2.66 -24.09 -5.54
N ALA A 285 -1.60 -23.83 -6.31
CA ALA A 285 -1.25 -22.48 -6.78
C ALA A 285 -2.41 -21.81 -7.55
N TRP A 286 -3.14 -22.56 -8.37
CA TRP A 286 -4.27 -22.05 -9.14
C TRP A 286 -5.42 -21.58 -8.25
N VAL A 287 -5.77 -22.36 -7.23
CA VAL A 287 -6.83 -21.99 -6.29
C VAL A 287 -6.40 -20.78 -5.46
N MET A 288 -5.15 -20.75 -4.96
CA MET A 288 -4.62 -19.59 -4.26
C MET A 288 -4.65 -18.33 -5.15
N GLY A 289 -4.22 -18.46 -6.41
CA GLY A 289 -4.23 -17.36 -7.38
C GLY A 289 -5.64 -16.85 -7.66
N SER A 290 -6.61 -17.75 -7.89
CA SER A 290 -8.01 -17.38 -8.12
C SER A 290 -8.63 -16.66 -6.91
N LEU A 291 -8.42 -17.17 -5.70
CA LEU A 291 -8.88 -16.53 -4.47
C LEU A 291 -8.22 -15.16 -4.27
N SER A 292 -6.94 -15.03 -4.62
CA SER A 292 -6.21 -13.74 -4.56
C SER A 292 -6.76 -12.72 -5.56
N VAL A 293 -7.10 -13.13 -6.77
CA VAL A 293 -7.75 -12.27 -7.78
C VAL A 293 -9.11 -11.78 -7.26
N LEU A 294 -9.94 -12.67 -6.74
CA LEU A 294 -11.25 -12.32 -6.17
C LEU A 294 -11.10 -11.37 -4.98
N LEU A 295 -10.12 -11.62 -4.11
CA LEU A 295 -9.79 -10.75 -2.97
C LEU A 295 -9.32 -9.38 -3.44
N GLY A 296 -8.49 -9.34 -4.50
CA GLY A 296 -8.03 -8.10 -5.13
C GLY A 296 -9.21 -7.27 -5.67
N MET A 297 -10.18 -7.92 -6.32
CA MET A 297 -11.41 -7.24 -6.77
C MET A 297 -12.22 -6.69 -5.59
N ALA A 298 -12.43 -7.48 -4.53
CA ALA A 298 -13.16 -7.06 -3.34
C ALA A 298 -12.50 -5.87 -2.66
N LEU A 299 -11.21 -5.96 -2.32
CA LEU A 299 -10.49 -4.89 -1.63
C LEU A 299 -10.20 -3.67 -2.53
N GLY A 300 -10.06 -3.90 -3.84
CA GLY A 300 -9.85 -2.82 -4.82
C GLY A 300 -11.06 -1.92 -4.98
N SER A 301 -12.28 -2.46 -4.91
CA SER A 301 -13.54 -1.73 -5.07
C SER A 301 -13.80 -0.72 -3.93
N VAL A 302 -13.24 -0.96 -2.75
CA VAL A 302 -13.55 -0.20 -1.54
C VAL A 302 -12.91 1.18 -1.51
N GLN A 303 -11.70 1.33 -2.05
CA GLN A 303 -10.95 2.59 -1.95
C GLN A 303 -11.69 3.81 -2.52
N PRO A 304 -12.27 3.75 -3.73
CA PRO A 304 -13.06 4.85 -4.26
C PRO A 304 -14.28 5.18 -3.39
N MET A 305 -14.93 4.15 -2.81
CA MET A 305 -16.11 4.32 -1.97
C MET A 305 -15.78 5.02 -0.64
N ILE A 306 -14.70 4.58 0.02
CA ILE A 306 -14.21 5.23 1.25
C ILE A 306 -13.86 6.69 0.98
N MET A 307 -13.22 6.99 -0.18
CA MET A 307 -12.89 8.36 -0.54
C MET A 307 -14.13 9.21 -0.80
N SER A 308 -15.12 8.66 -1.50
CA SER A 308 -16.43 9.32 -1.72
C SER A 308 -17.10 9.64 -0.39
N THR A 309 -17.27 8.65 0.48
CA THR A 309 -17.88 8.83 1.80
C THR A 309 -17.10 9.84 2.66
N LEU A 310 -15.76 9.78 2.65
CA LEU A 310 -14.90 10.70 3.39
C LEU A 310 -15.16 12.15 2.98
N HIS A 311 -15.29 12.42 1.68
CA HIS A 311 -15.56 13.75 1.17
C HIS A 311 -16.99 14.24 1.51
N GLN A 312 -17.97 13.32 1.54
CA GLN A 312 -19.36 13.65 1.89
C GLN A 312 -19.52 14.02 3.37
N ILE A 313 -18.89 13.24 4.29
CA ILE A 313 -19.05 13.45 5.74
C ILE A 313 -18.10 14.51 6.31
N THR A 314 -17.13 14.99 5.52
CA THR A 314 -16.10 15.92 6.00
C THR A 314 -16.31 17.31 5.38
N PRO A 315 -16.32 18.40 6.16
CA PRO A 315 -16.37 19.77 5.63
C PRO A 315 -15.19 20.06 4.69
N LYS A 316 -15.41 20.80 3.60
CA LYS A 316 -14.41 21.09 2.56
C LYS A 316 -13.07 21.60 3.12
N HIS A 317 -13.12 22.47 4.14
CA HIS A 317 -11.91 23.04 4.76
C HIS A 317 -11.11 22.05 5.64
N GLN A 318 -11.64 20.84 5.89
CA GLN A 318 -11.01 19.79 6.69
C GLN A 318 -10.61 18.56 5.86
N HIS A 319 -10.87 18.52 4.54
CA HIS A 319 -10.56 17.38 3.70
C HIS A 319 -9.08 16.95 3.78
N GLY A 320 -8.15 17.92 3.80
CA GLY A 320 -6.71 17.61 3.94
C GLY A 320 -6.36 16.92 5.27
N GLN A 321 -7.01 17.35 6.36
CA GLN A 321 -6.81 16.75 7.68
C GLN A 321 -7.39 15.33 7.74
N ALA A 322 -8.58 15.11 7.14
CA ALA A 322 -9.22 13.81 7.06
C ALA A 322 -8.36 12.80 6.27
N LEU A 323 -7.80 13.24 5.13
CA LEU A 323 -6.88 12.44 4.33
C LEU A 323 -5.60 12.11 5.10
N GLY A 324 -5.07 13.07 5.86
CA GLY A 324 -3.90 12.86 6.73
C GLY A 324 -4.16 11.82 7.82
N LEU A 325 -5.30 11.90 8.53
CA LEU A 325 -5.69 10.88 9.53
C LEU A 325 -5.89 9.50 8.91
N ARG A 326 -6.49 9.44 7.72
CA ARG A 326 -6.64 8.20 6.98
C ARG A 326 -5.28 7.59 6.62
N ALA A 327 -4.36 8.38 6.09
CA ALA A 327 -3.01 7.93 5.75
C ALA A 327 -2.26 7.42 7.00
N MET A 328 -2.38 8.11 8.13
CA MET A 328 -1.82 7.65 9.41
C MET A 328 -2.41 6.31 9.84
N ALA A 329 -3.72 6.11 9.71
CA ALA A 329 -4.38 4.85 10.06
C ALA A 329 -3.88 3.69 9.18
N ILE A 330 -3.75 3.89 7.87
CA ILE A 330 -3.24 2.89 6.93
C ILE A 330 -1.77 2.56 7.21
N ASN A 331 -0.91 3.57 7.31
CA ASN A 331 0.52 3.34 7.57
C ASN A 331 0.76 2.73 8.95
N GLY A 332 -0.03 3.13 9.95
CA GLY A 332 -0.02 2.52 11.28
C GLY A 332 -0.42 1.04 11.25
N SER A 333 -1.44 0.69 10.44
CA SER A 333 -1.83 -0.70 10.20
C SER A 333 -0.66 -1.49 9.61
N SER A 334 -0.03 -0.97 8.56
CA SER A 334 1.10 -1.64 7.89
C SER A 334 2.35 -1.82 8.76
N VAL A 335 2.45 -1.13 9.91
CA VAL A 335 3.47 -1.40 10.95
C VAL A 335 2.98 -2.46 11.93
N VAL A 336 1.78 -2.25 12.48
CA VAL A 336 1.27 -3.07 13.60
C VAL A 336 0.83 -4.45 13.13
N MET A 337 0.16 -4.54 11.96
CA MET A 337 -0.45 -5.79 11.51
C MET A 337 0.58 -6.90 11.20
N PRO A 338 1.69 -6.67 10.47
CA PRO A 338 2.69 -7.72 10.27
C PRO A 338 3.31 -8.24 11.57
N LEU A 339 3.51 -7.35 12.56
CA LEU A 339 4.01 -7.75 13.88
C LEU A 339 3.01 -8.64 14.62
N LEU A 340 1.73 -8.25 14.60
CA LEU A 340 0.66 -9.04 15.21
C LEU A 340 0.50 -10.39 14.49
N PHE A 341 0.44 -10.39 13.16
CA PHE A 341 0.24 -11.62 12.38
C PHE A 341 1.44 -12.56 12.48
N GLY A 342 2.65 -12.02 12.52
CA GLY A 342 3.86 -12.80 12.76
C GLY A 342 3.84 -13.48 14.12
N SER A 343 3.45 -12.76 15.18
CA SER A 343 3.38 -13.30 16.54
C SER A 343 2.22 -14.29 16.71
N VAL A 344 1.02 -13.95 16.23
CA VAL A 344 -0.17 -14.81 16.30
C VAL A 344 0.01 -16.06 15.44
N GLY A 345 0.66 -15.91 14.26
CA GLY A 345 0.94 -17.02 13.36
C GLY A 345 1.82 -18.11 13.97
N VAL A 346 2.74 -17.75 14.88
CA VAL A 346 3.55 -18.72 15.63
C VAL A 346 2.68 -19.59 16.55
N VAL A 347 1.62 -19.01 17.13
CA VAL A 347 0.77 -19.70 18.14
C VAL A 347 -0.38 -20.46 17.47
N LEU A 348 -1.06 -19.84 16.51
CA LEU A 348 -2.30 -20.36 15.91
C LEU A 348 -2.13 -20.89 14.48
N GLY A 349 -0.92 -20.76 13.93
CA GLY A 349 -0.65 -21.04 12.53
C GLY A 349 -1.24 -19.98 11.58
N PHE A 350 -0.85 -20.02 10.31
CA PHE A 350 -1.28 -19.02 9.32
C PHE A 350 -2.77 -19.08 9.01
N SER A 351 -3.35 -20.29 9.06
CA SER A 351 -4.80 -20.51 8.92
C SER A 351 -5.60 -19.78 9.99
N GLY A 352 -5.12 -19.80 11.23
CA GLY A 352 -5.74 -19.11 12.36
C GLY A 352 -5.79 -17.58 12.16
N VAL A 353 -4.74 -17.00 11.59
CA VAL A 353 -4.71 -15.55 11.28
C VAL A 353 -5.78 -15.20 10.24
N PHE A 354 -5.90 -15.98 9.14
CA PHE A 354 -6.95 -15.76 8.14
C PHE A 354 -8.34 -15.83 8.76
N TRP A 355 -8.61 -16.83 9.59
CA TRP A 355 -9.94 -17.03 10.20
C TRP A 355 -10.28 -15.93 11.20
N ILE A 356 -9.34 -15.52 12.05
CA ILE A 356 -9.56 -14.43 13.02
C ILE A 356 -9.84 -13.11 12.29
N VAL A 357 -8.99 -12.75 11.33
CA VAL A 357 -9.18 -11.48 10.61
C VAL A 357 -10.43 -11.53 9.76
N GLY A 358 -10.73 -12.66 9.11
CA GLY A 358 -11.97 -12.89 8.39
C GLY A 358 -13.20 -12.73 9.27
N ALA A 359 -13.21 -13.32 10.47
CA ALA A 359 -14.29 -13.17 11.43
C ALA A 359 -14.48 -11.72 11.90
N VAL A 360 -13.37 -11.04 12.24
CA VAL A 360 -13.40 -9.61 12.65
C VAL A 360 -13.98 -8.72 11.55
N VAL A 361 -13.54 -8.93 10.29
CA VAL A 361 -14.05 -8.15 9.14
C VAL A 361 -15.49 -8.49 8.83
N GLY A 362 -15.87 -9.79 8.88
CA GLY A 362 -17.26 -10.24 8.69
C GLY A 362 -18.21 -9.63 9.72
N LEU A 363 -17.83 -9.64 11.00
CA LEU A 363 -18.60 -8.99 12.07
C LEU A 363 -18.64 -7.46 11.88
N GLY A 364 -17.51 -6.87 11.47
CA GLY A 364 -17.37 -5.45 11.17
C GLY A 364 -18.21 -4.98 9.98
N SER A 365 -18.64 -5.89 9.08
CA SER A 365 -19.50 -5.53 7.93
C SER A 365 -20.81 -4.86 8.37
N ARG A 366 -21.32 -5.19 9.57
CA ARG A 366 -22.50 -4.53 10.16
C ARG A 366 -22.30 -2.99 10.26
N LEU A 367 -21.07 -2.55 10.51
CA LEU A 367 -20.76 -1.12 10.57
C LEU A 367 -20.93 -0.44 9.20
N ALA A 368 -20.64 -1.16 8.11
CA ALA A 368 -20.81 -0.64 6.76
C ALA A 368 -22.30 -0.50 6.39
N TRP A 369 -23.10 -1.50 6.73
CA TRP A 369 -24.55 -1.48 6.46
C TRP A 369 -25.31 -0.40 7.26
N THR A 370 -24.78 0.03 8.40
CA THR A 370 -25.35 1.11 9.21
C THR A 370 -24.81 2.50 8.86
N MET A 371 -23.93 2.61 7.84
CA MET A 371 -23.56 3.91 7.28
C MET A 371 -24.79 4.45 6.55
N GLN A 372 -25.35 5.55 7.06
CA GLN A 372 -26.40 6.29 6.35
C GLN A 372 -25.78 6.81 5.05
N GLY A 373 -26.27 6.31 3.91
CA GLY A 373 -26.12 7.02 2.66
C GLY A 373 -26.78 8.39 2.84
N SER A 374 -26.23 9.42 2.25
CA SER A 374 -26.82 10.74 2.16
C SER A 374 -28.08 10.73 1.23
N ASP A 375 -28.98 9.78 1.47
CA ASP A 375 -30.22 9.66 0.73
C ASP A 375 -31.29 10.50 1.42
N GLY A 376 -31.51 11.67 0.88
CA GLY A 376 -32.81 12.35 1.02
C GLY A 376 -32.95 13.30 2.18
N GLU A 377 -32.18 14.35 2.23
CA GLU A 377 -32.86 15.65 2.42
C GLU A 377 -33.29 16.10 1.02
N THR A 378 -34.50 15.69 0.64
CA THR A 378 -35.29 16.47 -0.32
C THR A 378 -35.33 17.89 0.20
N PRO A 379 -34.98 18.91 -0.61
CA PRO A 379 -35.24 20.28 -0.19
C PRO A 379 -36.76 20.40 0.05
N THR A 380 -37.14 20.52 1.29
CA THR A 380 -38.50 20.98 1.62
C THR A 380 -38.70 22.33 0.95
N PRO A 381 -39.85 22.52 0.28
CA PRO A 381 -40.16 23.66 -0.54
C PRO A 381 -40.15 25.00 0.22
#